data_6f42328ec4de5cc99f588333b6fb6325
#
_entry.id   6f42328ec4de5cc99f588333b6fb6325
#
_cell.length_a   1.000
_cell.length_b   1.000
_cell.length_c   1.000
_cell.angle_alpha   90.00
_cell.angle_beta   90.00
_cell.angle_gamma   90.00
#
_symmetry.space_group_name_H-M   'P 1'
#
loop_
_entity.id
_entity.type
_entity.pdbx_description
1 polymer ?
#
loop_
_entity_poly.entity_id
_entity_poly.type
_entity_poly.pdbx_seq_one_letter_code
_entity_poly.pdbx_strand_id
1 'polypeptide(L)'
;AMVDPNPQVGGRGLRMLSEAGIKTDFGLLAAEAEALNPGFFKRMRTAFPLVTVKLGASLDGRTAMASGESQWITSPEARRDVQRLRARHDAVLSSAETVLADGASLTVRWDELPPSVKAVYPKETLRQPLRVIVDSQNRLTPDLPLFQSESPVLLARHKASGEWPAWVQQLEVPLLDGKLDLVSLFMLLAKQNVNSVLVEAGPRLCGALLEKGLVDELVLYQAPKLMGDEGRGLFHLPGLTRLFQAPKLNLKDVRMLGQDIRITAKIA
;
A
#
# COMPACT_ATOMS: atom_id res chain seq x y z
N ALA A 1 4.01 -26.77 -9.55
CA ALA A 1 4.12 -25.34 -9.34
C ALA A 1 5.52 -24.84 -9.77
N MET A 2 6.25 -24.06 -8.97
CA MET A 2 7.51 -23.41 -9.36
C MET A 2 8.55 -23.58 -8.27
N VAL A 3 9.82 -23.30 -8.61
CA VAL A 3 10.90 -23.24 -7.63
C VAL A 3 10.74 -22.01 -6.76
N ASP A 4 10.94 -22.16 -5.44
CA ASP A 4 10.88 -21.04 -4.51
C ASP A 4 12.00 -20.00 -4.87
N PRO A 5 11.66 -18.72 -5.08
CA PRO A 5 12.64 -17.68 -5.42
C PRO A 5 13.54 -17.27 -4.24
N ASN A 6 13.25 -17.70 -3.01
CA ASN A 6 14.08 -17.44 -1.86
C ASN A 6 15.40 -18.22 -1.96
N PRO A 7 16.58 -17.58 -2.03
CA PRO A 7 17.87 -18.25 -2.15
C PRO A 7 18.17 -19.26 -1.01
N GLN A 8 17.57 -19.05 0.16
CA GLN A 8 17.75 -19.96 1.30
C GLN A 8 16.99 -21.28 1.15
N VAL A 9 15.97 -21.34 0.28
CA VAL A 9 15.09 -22.49 0.07
C VAL A 9 15.23 -23.03 -1.36
N GLY A 10 15.42 -22.15 -2.34
CA GLY A 10 15.32 -22.37 -3.77
C GLY A 10 16.02 -23.63 -4.27
N GLY A 11 15.24 -24.57 -4.79
CA GLY A 11 15.69 -25.78 -5.43
C GLY A 11 16.31 -26.86 -4.52
N ARG A 12 16.52 -26.58 -3.21
CA ARG A 12 17.17 -27.54 -2.30
C ARG A 12 16.36 -28.85 -2.18
N GLY A 13 15.05 -28.79 -2.02
CA GLY A 13 14.18 -29.97 -1.98
C GLY A 13 14.20 -30.76 -3.29
N LEU A 14 14.17 -30.07 -4.44
CA LEU A 14 14.26 -30.71 -5.76
C LEU A 14 15.61 -31.45 -5.92
N ARG A 15 16.71 -30.86 -5.48
CA ARG A 15 18.03 -31.47 -5.48
C ARG A 15 18.08 -32.74 -4.64
N MET A 16 17.59 -32.68 -3.40
CA MET A 16 17.51 -33.86 -2.49
C MET A 16 16.71 -34.99 -3.09
N LEU A 17 15.56 -34.69 -3.73
CA LEU A 17 14.75 -35.70 -4.42
C LEU A 17 15.50 -36.32 -5.62
N SER A 18 16.18 -35.49 -6.42
CA SER A 18 16.96 -35.96 -7.57
C SER A 18 18.14 -36.82 -7.14
N GLU A 19 18.84 -36.46 -6.06
CA GLU A 19 19.93 -37.25 -5.47
C GLU A 19 19.43 -38.61 -4.94
N ALA A 20 18.17 -38.67 -4.49
CA ALA A 20 17.52 -39.91 -4.10
C ALA A 20 16.96 -40.75 -5.30
N GLY A 21 17.25 -40.34 -6.53
CA GLY A 21 16.79 -41.03 -7.75
C GLY A 21 15.31 -40.78 -8.11
N ILE A 22 14.65 -39.80 -7.44
CA ILE A 22 13.28 -39.45 -7.71
C ILE A 22 13.22 -38.38 -8.83
N LYS A 23 12.55 -38.72 -9.92
CA LYS A 23 12.33 -37.79 -11.03
C LYS A 23 11.40 -36.67 -10.58
N THR A 24 11.86 -35.41 -10.74
CA THR A 24 11.10 -34.23 -10.39
C THR A 24 10.85 -33.36 -11.61
N ASP A 25 9.71 -32.65 -11.62
CA ASP A 25 9.35 -31.66 -12.62
C ASP A 25 8.76 -30.41 -11.95
N PHE A 26 8.94 -29.24 -12.57
CA PHE A 26 8.45 -27.95 -12.07
C PHE A 26 8.08 -27.04 -13.24
N GLY A 27 7.36 -25.95 -12.96
CA GLY A 27 6.93 -24.95 -13.95
C GLY A 27 5.46 -25.06 -14.35
N LEU A 28 4.80 -26.20 -14.11
CA LEU A 28 3.37 -26.33 -14.40
C LEU A 28 2.58 -25.32 -13.56
N LEU A 29 1.72 -24.49 -14.22
CA LEU A 29 0.94 -23.41 -13.60
C LEU A 29 1.81 -22.43 -12.79
N ALA A 30 2.98 -22.08 -13.29
CA ALA A 30 3.91 -21.19 -12.58
C ALA A 30 3.33 -19.78 -12.40
N ALA A 31 2.65 -19.24 -13.42
CA ALA A 31 2.04 -17.92 -13.37
C ALA A 31 0.93 -17.83 -12.32
N GLU A 32 0.09 -18.86 -12.25
CA GLU A 32 -0.98 -18.97 -11.24
C GLU A 32 -0.41 -19.12 -9.83
N ALA A 33 0.68 -19.88 -9.67
CA ALA A 33 1.36 -20.02 -8.40
C ALA A 33 1.99 -18.70 -7.93
N GLU A 34 2.58 -17.93 -8.83
CA GLU A 34 3.09 -16.57 -8.52
C GLU A 34 1.97 -15.61 -8.14
N ALA A 35 0.82 -15.69 -8.81
CA ALA A 35 -0.32 -14.85 -8.54
C ALA A 35 -0.93 -15.03 -7.13
N LEU A 36 -0.65 -16.14 -6.44
CA LEU A 36 -1.06 -16.37 -5.05
C LEU A 36 -0.30 -15.50 -4.05
N ASN A 37 0.98 -15.19 -4.33
CA ASN A 37 1.85 -14.46 -3.42
C ASN A 37 2.72 -13.41 -4.17
N PRO A 38 2.13 -12.49 -4.94
CA PRO A 38 2.87 -11.61 -5.84
C PRO A 38 3.87 -10.71 -5.10
N GLY A 39 3.56 -10.27 -3.89
CA GLY A 39 4.44 -9.46 -3.06
C GLY A 39 5.71 -10.20 -2.64
N PHE A 40 5.58 -11.47 -2.22
CA PHE A 40 6.73 -12.31 -1.89
C PHE A 40 7.66 -12.48 -3.10
N PHE A 41 7.10 -12.83 -4.27
CA PHE A 41 7.90 -12.99 -5.48
C PHE A 41 8.60 -11.70 -5.90
N LYS A 42 7.89 -10.57 -5.86
CA LYS A 42 8.50 -9.28 -6.16
C LYS A 42 9.65 -8.99 -5.22
N ARG A 43 9.44 -9.12 -3.90
CA ARG A 43 10.48 -8.84 -2.91
C ARG A 43 11.72 -9.72 -3.10
N MET A 44 11.54 -11.01 -3.35
CA MET A 44 12.66 -11.94 -3.55
C MET A 44 13.45 -11.63 -4.82
N ARG A 45 12.81 -11.17 -5.89
CA ARG A 45 13.45 -10.89 -7.17
C ARG A 45 14.05 -9.50 -7.29
N THR A 46 13.45 -8.51 -6.60
CA THR A 46 13.79 -7.10 -6.82
C THR A 46 14.31 -6.38 -5.58
N ALA A 47 14.21 -6.99 -4.38
CA ALA A 47 14.43 -6.36 -3.09
C ALA A 47 13.48 -5.17 -2.78
N PHE A 48 12.31 -5.11 -3.45
CA PHE A 48 11.24 -4.14 -3.20
C PHE A 48 9.92 -4.86 -2.89
N PRO A 49 9.08 -4.31 -2.00
CA PRO A 49 7.73 -4.83 -1.79
C PRO A 49 6.83 -4.55 -3.00
N LEU A 50 5.72 -5.27 -3.11
CA LEU A 50 4.62 -4.92 -4.01
C LEU A 50 3.90 -3.68 -3.46
N VAL A 51 3.69 -2.68 -4.30
CA VAL A 51 3.10 -1.39 -3.90
C VAL A 51 1.77 -1.18 -4.60
N THR A 52 0.70 -1.14 -3.80
CA THR A 52 -0.66 -0.81 -4.24
C THR A 52 -1.03 0.58 -3.76
N VAL A 53 -1.27 1.53 -4.65
CA VAL A 53 -1.82 2.85 -4.29
C VAL A 53 -3.33 2.77 -4.29
N LYS A 54 -3.97 3.11 -3.17
CA LYS A 54 -5.42 3.19 -3.05
C LYS A 54 -5.85 4.65 -2.99
N LEU A 55 -6.79 5.02 -3.84
CA LEU A 55 -7.39 6.36 -3.87
C LEU A 55 -8.92 6.29 -3.85
N GLY A 56 -9.54 7.27 -3.20
CA GLY A 56 -10.97 7.54 -3.30
C GLY A 56 -11.17 8.90 -3.95
N ALA A 57 -12.06 8.98 -4.94
CA ALA A 57 -12.29 10.21 -5.69
C ALA A 57 -13.76 10.35 -6.13
N SER A 58 -14.12 11.57 -6.51
CA SER A 58 -15.32 11.85 -7.29
C SER A 58 -15.20 11.29 -8.73
N LEU A 59 -16.29 11.30 -9.49
CA LEU A 59 -16.31 10.83 -10.88
C LEU A 59 -15.40 11.69 -11.77
N ASP A 60 -15.27 12.98 -11.47
CA ASP A 60 -14.35 13.91 -12.13
C ASP A 60 -12.93 13.92 -11.55
N GLY A 61 -12.57 12.88 -10.73
CA GLY A 61 -11.20 12.60 -10.29
C GLY A 61 -10.68 13.50 -9.18
N ARG A 62 -11.54 14.00 -8.28
CA ARG A 62 -11.12 14.85 -7.16
C ARG A 62 -11.11 14.09 -5.85
N THR A 63 -10.05 14.27 -5.06
CA THR A 63 -9.82 13.62 -3.76
C THR A 63 -10.15 14.49 -2.57
N ALA A 64 -10.39 15.78 -2.79
CA ALA A 64 -10.88 16.76 -1.82
C ALA A 64 -11.45 17.98 -2.56
N MET A 65 -12.33 18.73 -1.91
CA MET A 65 -12.75 20.04 -2.36
C MET A 65 -11.59 21.05 -2.30
N ALA A 66 -11.75 22.22 -2.93
CA ALA A 66 -10.79 23.33 -2.83
C ALA A 66 -10.54 23.76 -1.36
N SER A 67 -11.57 23.67 -0.50
CA SER A 67 -11.50 23.89 0.94
C SER A 67 -10.63 22.88 1.70
N GLY A 68 -10.33 21.73 1.09
CA GLY A 68 -9.68 20.59 1.74
C GLY A 68 -10.65 19.54 2.29
N GLU A 69 -11.96 19.79 2.30
CA GLU A 69 -12.96 18.81 2.72
C GLU A 69 -12.91 17.56 1.85
N SER A 70 -12.80 16.38 2.49
CA SER A 70 -12.63 15.08 1.81
C SER A 70 -13.52 13.95 2.37
N GLN A 71 -14.17 14.18 3.51
CA GLN A 71 -14.97 13.16 4.20
C GLN A 71 -16.47 13.45 4.08
N TRP A 72 -17.34 12.56 3.52
CA TRP A 72 -16.96 11.28 2.90
C TRP A 72 -17.28 11.35 1.41
N ILE A 73 -16.27 11.13 0.58
CA ILE A 73 -16.45 11.10 -0.88
C ILE A 73 -17.11 9.77 -1.28
N THR A 74 -16.51 8.65 -0.87
CA THR A 74 -16.93 7.30 -1.24
C THR A 74 -17.92 6.69 -0.25
N SER A 75 -18.68 5.70 -0.72
CA SER A 75 -19.73 4.99 0.01
C SER A 75 -19.20 4.15 1.19
N PRO A 76 -20.09 3.73 2.12
CA PRO A 76 -19.73 2.77 3.16
C PRO A 76 -19.23 1.42 2.60
N GLU A 77 -19.77 0.98 1.45
CA GLU A 77 -19.38 -0.25 0.76
C GLU A 77 -17.90 -0.19 0.30
N ALA A 78 -17.51 0.91 -0.32
CA ALA A 78 -16.11 1.16 -0.70
C ALA A 78 -15.19 1.20 0.53
N ARG A 79 -15.59 1.87 1.61
CA ARG A 79 -14.81 1.92 2.84
C ARG A 79 -14.65 0.55 3.51
N ARG A 80 -15.67 -0.32 3.45
CA ARG A 80 -15.56 -1.73 3.90
C ARG A 80 -14.58 -2.53 3.03
N ASP A 81 -14.57 -2.33 1.72
CA ASP A 81 -13.61 -3.00 0.84
C ASP A 81 -12.16 -2.56 1.14
N VAL A 82 -11.95 -1.30 1.54
CA VAL A 82 -10.63 -0.81 2.00
C VAL A 82 -10.13 -1.59 3.24
N GLN A 83 -11.01 -1.98 4.17
CA GLN A 83 -10.61 -2.81 5.30
C GLN A 83 -10.03 -4.16 4.84
N ARG A 84 -10.62 -4.75 3.79
CA ARG A 84 -10.11 -5.97 3.17
C ARG A 84 -8.74 -5.75 2.51
N LEU A 85 -8.53 -4.60 1.85
CA LEU A 85 -7.21 -4.27 1.30
C LEU A 85 -6.17 -4.16 2.41
N ARG A 86 -6.46 -3.43 3.50
CA ARG A 86 -5.56 -3.32 4.65
C ARG A 86 -5.21 -4.69 5.25
N ALA A 87 -6.22 -5.56 5.43
CA ALA A 87 -6.02 -6.91 5.99
C ALA A 87 -5.13 -7.81 5.12
N ARG A 88 -5.03 -7.54 3.81
CA ARG A 88 -4.25 -8.32 2.84
C ARG A 88 -2.82 -7.83 2.67
N HIS A 89 -2.48 -6.64 3.15
CA HIS A 89 -1.13 -6.08 3.01
C HIS A 89 -0.33 -6.21 4.29
N ASP A 90 0.99 -6.31 4.17
CA ASP A 90 1.89 -6.36 5.32
C ASP A 90 2.03 -5.00 5.97
N ALA A 91 1.97 -3.94 5.19
CA ALA A 91 2.04 -2.58 5.67
C ALA A 91 1.01 -1.65 5.01
N VAL A 92 0.58 -0.62 5.75
CA VAL A 92 -0.18 0.53 5.24
C VAL A 92 0.70 1.76 5.37
N LEU A 93 1.02 2.40 4.24
CA LEU A 93 1.87 3.60 4.20
C LEU A 93 1.03 4.85 4.00
N SER A 94 1.30 5.86 4.82
CA SER A 94 0.67 7.17 4.71
C SER A 94 1.68 8.31 4.97
N SER A 95 1.21 9.56 4.96
CA SER A 95 2.01 10.73 5.29
C SER A 95 1.55 11.37 6.59
N ALA A 96 2.44 12.09 7.26
CA ALA A 96 2.10 12.91 8.42
C ALA A 96 0.98 13.92 8.10
N GLU A 97 0.96 14.46 6.87
CA GLU A 97 -0.10 15.39 6.44
C GLU A 97 -1.48 14.72 6.47
N THR A 98 -1.61 13.50 5.95
CA THR A 98 -2.87 12.73 5.98
C THR A 98 -3.29 12.39 7.41
N VAL A 99 -2.34 11.99 8.26
CA VAL A 99 -2.62 11.67 9.67
C VAL A 99 -3.15 12.90 10.42
N LEU A 100 -2.52 14.06 10.21
CA LEU A 100 -2.91 15.32 10.86
C LEU A 100 -4.25 15.87 10.33
N ALA A 101 -4.50 15.75 9.01
CA ALA A 101 -5.72 16.26 8.41
C ALA A 101 -6.95 15.40 8.72
N ASP A 102 -6.80 14.08 8.69
CA ASP A 102 -7.94 13.15 8.74
C ASP A 102 -8.09 12.43 10.09
N GLY A 103 -7.14 12.57 11.02
CA GLY A 103 -7.09 11.79 12.26
C GLY A 103 -7.00 10.27 11.99
N ALA A 104 -6.36 9.88 10.89
CA ALA A 104 -6.40 8.54 10.35
C ALA A 104 -5.71 7.51 11.27
N SER A 105 -6.42 6.48 11.71
CA SER A 105 -5.86 5.37 12.50
C SER A 105 -5.14 4.32 11.65
N LEU A 106 -5.54 4.15 10.38
CA LEU A 106 -4.99 3.19 9.41
C LEU A 106 -5.02 1.71 9.84
N THR A 107 -5.79 1.38 10.85
CA THR A 107 -5.98 0.02 11.34
C THR A 107 -7.03 -0.73 10.52
N VAL A 108 -7.00 -2.06 10.59
CA VAL A 108 -8.09 -2.92 10.14
C VAL A 108 -9.16 -2.95 11.23
N ARG A 109 -10.37 -2.57 10.89
CA ARG A 109 -11.57 -2.71 11.74
C ARG A 109 -12.29 -4.00 11.38
N TRP A 110 -12.11 -5.03 12.19
CA TRP A 110 -12.65 -6.36 11.91
C TRP A 110 -14.16 -6.34 11.71
N ASP A 111 -14.88 -5.53 12.49
CA ASP A 111 -16.34 -5.42 12.42
C ASP A 111 -16.84 -4.89 11.07
N GLU A 112 -15.99 -4.16 10.34
CA GLU A 112 -16.27 -3.64 9.00
C GLU A 112 -15.85 -4.58 7.86
N LEU A 113 -15.19 -5.71 8.15
CA LEU A 113 -14.84 -6.69 7.13
C LEU A 113 -16.09 -7.35 6.54
N PRO A 114 -16.07 -7.72 5.23
CA PRO A 114 -17.17 -8.45 4.61
C PRO A 114 -17.48 -9.77 5.34
N PRO A 115 -18.75 -10.22 5.39
CA PRO A 115 -19.12 -11.49 6.06
C PRO A 115 -18.32 -12.70 5.57
N SER A 116 -18.04 -12.77 4.27
CA SER A 116 -17.23 -13.85 3.67
C SER A 116 -15.79 -13.88 4.18
N VAL A 117 -15.21 -12.72 4.54
CA VAL A 117 -13.89 -12.65 5.15
C VAL A 117 -13.96 -13.04 6.62
N LYS A 118 -14.96 -12.56 7.36
CA LYS A 118 -15.16 -12.90 8.78
C LYS A 118 -15.36 -14.38 9.00
N ALA A 119 -15.99 -15.09 8.06
CA ALA A 119 -16.22 -16.54 8.14
C ALA A 119 -14.92 -17.36 8.16
N VAL A 120 -13.85 -16.86 7.56
CA VAL A 120 -12.56 -17.56 7.43
C VAL A 120 -11.41 -16.87 8.17
N TYR A 121 -11.64 -15.70 8.72
CA TYR A 121 -10.64 -14.90 9.43
C TYR A 121 -11.18 -14.44 10.79
N PRO A 122 -11.02 -15.26 11.85
CA PRO A 122 -11.53 -14.95 13.18
C PRO A 122 -10.91 -13.68 13.76
N LYS A 123 -11.67 -12.97 14.59
CA LYS A 123 -11.24 -11.68 15.18
C LYS A 123 -9.97 -11.83 16.02
N GLU A 124 -9.84 -12.94 16.73
CA GLU A 124 -8.72 -13.28 17.63
C GLU A 124 -7.40 -13.47 16.88
N THR A 125 -7.47 -13.80 15.59
CA THR A 125 -6.30 -14.00 14.73
C THR A 125 -5.99 -12.78 13.86
N LEU A 126 -6.72 -11.68 14.05
CA LEU A 126 -6.54 -10.48 13.26
C LEU A 126 -5.14 -9.90 13.45
N ARG A 127 -4.33 -9.94 12.40
CA ARG A 127 -3.05 -9.24 12.34
C ARG A 127 -3.27 -7.82 11.82
N GLN A 128 -2.86 -6.83 12.61
CA GLN A 128 -2.79 -5.45 12.11
C GLN A 128 -1.58 -5.28 11.18
N PRO A 129 -1.73 -4.58 10.04
CA PRO A 129 -0.58 -4.23 9.20
C PRO A 129 0.36 -3.27 9.94
N LEU A 130 1.63 -3.28 9.57
CA LEU A 130 2.58 -2.25 9.99
C LEU A 130 2.14 -0.89 9.42
N ARG A 131 1.89 0.10 10.26
CA ARG A 131 1.50 1.46 9.83
C ARG A 131 2.75 2.29 9.64
N VAL A 132 3.13 2.54 8.39
CA VAL A 132 4.33 3.30 8.02
C VAL A 132 3.95 4.74 7.71
N ILE A 133 4.49 5.69 8.46
CA ILE A 133 4.17 7.12 8.27
C ILE A 133 5.40 7.89 7.85
N VAL A 134 5.34 8.50 6.68
CA VAL A 134 6.37 9.42 6.17
C VAL A 134 6.23 10.75 6.89
N ASP A 135 7.16 11.04 7.82
CA ASP A 135 7.16 12.23 8.68
C ASP A 135 8.52 12.94 8.63
N SER A 136 8.86 13.51 7.48
CA SER A 136 10.16 14.13 7.21
C SER A 136 10.47 15.35 8.09
N GLN A 137 9.45 15.96 8.68
CA GLN A 137 9.57 17.18 9.48
C GLN A 137 9.32 16.95 10.98
N ASN A 138 9.18 15.70 11.42
CA ASN A 138 8.91 15.35 12.82
C ASN A 138 7.68 16.08 13.40
N ARG A 139 6.57 16.15 12.62
CA ARG A 139 5.36 16.88 12.99
C ARG A 139 4.39 16.11 13.86
N LEU A 140 4.51 14.79 13.90
CA LEU A 140 3.61 13.93 14.66
C LEU A 140 3.96 13.94 16.14
N THR A 141 2.92 13.85 16.97
CA THR A 141 3.02 13.78 18.44
C THR A 141 2.31 12.53 18.96
N PRO A 142 2.72 11.96 20.12
CA PRO A 142 2.18 10.69 20.63
C PRO A 142 0.70 10.71 21.02
N ASP A 143 0.09 11.88 21.20
CA ASP A 143 -1.32 12.06 21.57
C ASP A 143 -2.30 11.86 20.41
N LEU A 144 -1.81 11.81 19.16
CA LEU A 144 -2.65 11.64 17.99
C LEU A 144 -3.38 10.27 17.98
N PRO A 145 -4.60 10.20 17.41
CA PRO A 145 -5.42 8.98 17.35
C PRO A 145 -4.69 7.76 16.75
N LEU A 146 -3.76 8.00 15.84
CA LEU A 146 -2.91 6.96 15.24
C LEU A 146 -2.17 6.11 16.28
N PHE A 147 -1.75 6.71 17.40
CA PHE A 147 -0.91 6.08 18.42
C PHE A 147 -1.69 5.54 19.62
N GLN A 148 -3.02 5.73 19.64
CA GLN A 148 -3.87 5.27 20.75
C GLN A 148 -4.17 3.76 20.72
N SER A 149 -3.85 3.08 19.62
CA SER A 149 -3.95 1.61 19.52
C SER A 149 -2.56 0.98 19.58
N GLU A 150 -2.41 -0.08 20.38
CA GLU A 150 -1.16 -0.84 20.53
C GLU A 150 -0.79 -1.70 19.30
N SER A 151 -1.06 -1.19 18.10
CA SER A 151 -0.67 -1.83 16.85
C SER A 151 0.62 -1.20 16.31
N PRO A 152 1.47 -1.97 15.59
CA PRO A 152 2.80 -1.52 15.20
C PRO A 152 2.76 -0.29 14.28
N VAL A 153 3.57 0.71 14.61
CA VAL A 153 3.81 1.92 13.80
C VAL A 153 5.30 2.07 13.53
N LEU A 154 5.63 2.46 12.32
CA LEU A 154 6.97 2.82 11.89
C LEU A 154 6.98 4.27 11.39
N LEU A 155 7.63 5.17 12.10
CA LEU A 155 7.82 6.56 11.67
C LEU A 155 9.07 6.63 10.79
N ALA A 156 8.89 6.88 9.50
CA ALA A 156 9.98 7.12 8.57
C ALA A 156 10.38 8.60 8.64
N ARG A 157 11.57 8.87 9.14
CA ARG A 157 12.11 10.21 9.45
C ARG A 157 13.53 10.36 8.95
N HIS A 158 13.98 11.58 8.77
CA HIS A 158 15.41 11.81 8.49
C HIS A 158 16.26 11.52 9.73
N LYS A 159 15.82 12.00 10.90
CA LYS A 159 16.44 11.72 12.20
C LYS A 159 15.37 11.33 13.20
N ALA A 160 15.65 10.30 13.98
CA ALA A 160 14.80 9.90 15.09
C ALA A 160 14.72 11.03 16.14
N SER A 161 13.54 11.25 16.70
CA SER A 161 13.34 12.27 17.75
C SER A 161 12.09 11.99 18.57
N GLY A 162 12.10 12.47 19.83
CA GLY A 162 11.00 12.35 20.78
C GLY A 162 10.90 10.96 21.39
N GLU A 163 10.11 10.88 22.45
CA GLU A 163 9.77 9.63 23.13
C GLU A 163 8.44 9.08 22.59
N TRP A 164 8.39 7.78 22.39
CA TRP A 164 7.26 7.12 21.75
C TRP A 164 6.81 5.88 22.53
N PRO A 165 5.53 5.50 22.46
CA PRO A 165 5.06 4.22 22.99
C PRO A 165 5.83 3.03 22.42
N ALA A 166 5.87 1.92 23.17
CA ALA A 166 6.66 0.73 22.83
C ALA A 166 6.34 0.10 21.47
N TRP A 167 5.12 0.29 20.96
CA TRP A 167 4.68 -0.18 19.64
C TRP A 167 5.02 0.76 18.48
N VAL A 168 5.70 1.89 18.76
CA VAL A 168 6.16 2.86 17.75
C VAL A 168 7.66 2.76 17.59
N GLN A 169 8.10 2.46 16.39
CA GLN A 169 9.52 2.47 16.02
C GLN A 169 9.81 3.66 15.11
N GLN A 170 11.03 4.15 15.14
CA GLN A 170 11.51 5.18 14.24
C GLN A 170 12.54 4.58 13.29
N LEU A 171 12.37 4.81 12.00
CA LEU A 171 13.27 4.38 10.94
C LEU A 171 13.93 5.63 10.32
N GLU A 172 15.24 5.71 10.45
CA GLU A 172 15.99 6.78 9.80
C GLU A 172 16.15 6.48 8.30
N VAL A 173 15.74 7.45 7.49
CA VAL A 173 15.78 7.38 6.03
C VAL A 173 16.60 8.57 5.52
N PRO A 174 17.56 8.34 4.59
CA PRO A 174 18.35 9.44 4.03
C PRO A 174 17.49 10.45 3.29
N LEU A 175 18.02 11.64 3.12
CA LEU A 175 17.43 12.66 2.26
C LEU A 175 18.00 12.56 0.84
N LEU A 176 17.13 12.81 -0.13
CA LEU A 176 17.45 13.06 -1.52
C LEU A 176 16.72 14.34 -1.94
N ASP A 177 17.46 15.36 -2.39
CA ASP A 177 16.92 16.67 -2.76
C ASP A 177 16.05 17.32 -1.64
N GLY A 178 16.50 17.19 -0.38
CA GLY A 178 15.83 17.76 0.79
C GLY A 178 14.55 17.04 1.23
N LYS A 179 14.21 15.92 0.60
CA LYS A 179 13.05 15.05 0.96
C LYS A 179 13.54 13.67 1.36
N LEU A 180 12.72 12.92 2.11
CA LEU A 180 13.05 11.52 2.40
C LEU A 180 13.16 10.73 1.09
N ASP A 181 14.25 9.97 0.97
CA ASP A 181 14.45 9.08 -0.17
C ASP A 181 13.50 7.89 -0.09
N LEU A 182 12.44 7.95 -0.91
CA LEU A 182 11.42 6.91 -0.95
C LEU A 182 11.96 5.56 -1.45
N VAL A 183 12.97 5.56 -2.33
CA VAL A 183 13.60 4.32 -2.82
C VAL A 183 14.28 3.61 -1.64
N SER A 184 15.10 4.34 -0.89
CA SER A 184 15.73 3.81 0.33
C SER A 184 14.71 3.33 1.36
N LEU A 185 13.60 4.07 1.57
CA LEU A 185 12.54 3.65 2.48
C LEU A 185 11.98 2.28 2.09
N PHE A 186 11.60 2.08 0.82
CA PHE A 186 11.02 0.83 0.37
C PHE A 186 12.02 -0.34 0.40
N MET A 187 13.30 -0.10 0.13
CA MET A 187 14.36 -1.11 0.33
C MET A 187 14.50 -1.50 1.82
N LEU A 188 14.44 -0.54 2.74
CA LEU A 188 14.50 -0.81 4.18
C LEU A 188 13.28 -1.61 4.65
N LEU A 189 12.07 -1.31 4.13
CA LEU A 189 10.86 -2.10 4.40
C LEU A 189 11.01 -3.54 3.89
N ALA A 190 11.54 -3.74 2.69
CA ALA A 190 11.80 -5.08 2.15
C ALA A 190 12.78 -5.88 3.01
N LYS A 191 13.82 -5.23 3.55
CA LYS A 191 14.78 -5.85 4.51
C LYS A 191 14.09 -6.27 5.82
N GLN A 192 13.03 -5.59 6.23
CA GLN A 192 12.18 -5.97 7.37
C GLN A 192 11.10 -7.01 7.01
N ASN A 193 11.25 -7.70 5.88
CA ASN A 193 10.33 -8.73 5.38
C ASN A 193 8.93 -8.22 4.99
N VAL A 194 8.75 -6.94 4.74
CA VAL A 194 7.51 -6.40 4.17
C VAL A 194 7.44 -6.80 2.70
N ASN A 195 6.45 -7.63 2.34
CA ASN A 195 6.25 -8.10 0.97
C ASN A 195 5.30 -7.18 0.19
N SER A 196 4.37 -6.54 0.89
CA SER A 196 3.30 -5.74 0.27
C SER A 196 3.00 -4.48 1.08
N VAL A 197 2.83 -3.35 0.38
CA VAL A 197 2.50 -2.04 0.95
C VAL A 197 1.25 -1.49 0.30
N LEU A 198 0.22 -1.21 1.09
CA LEU A 198 -0.93 -0.41 0.68
C LEU A 198 -0.64 1.06 0.97
N VAL A 199 -0.67 1.91 -0.03
CA VAL A 199 -0.49 3.36 0.14
C VAL A 199 -1.85 4.04 0.24
N GLU A 200 -2.10 4.68 1.37
CA GLU A 200 -3.27 5.53 1.61
C GLU A 200 -2.79 6.93 1.96
N ALA A 201 -2.55 7.75 0.96
CA ALA A 201 -1.96 9.07 1.12
C ALA A 201 -2.52 10.09 0.12
N GLY A 202 -2.20 11.36 0.34
CA GLY A 202 -2.56 12.43 -0.56
C GLY A 202 -1.76 12.43 -1.88
N PRO A 203 -2.18 13.27 -2.85
CA PRO A 203 -1.66 13.25 -4.22
C PRO A 203 -0.16 13.52 -4.32
N ARG A 204 0.43 14.26 -3.38
CA ARG A 204 1.88 14.57 -3.39
C ARG A 204 2.73 13.32 -3.16
N LEU A 205 2.40 12.51 -2.15
CA LEU A 205 3.14 11.28 -1.88
C LEU A 205 2.85 10.22 -2.94
N CYS A 206 1.59 10.08 -3.37
CA CYS A 206 1.21 9.16 -4.45
C CYS A 206 1.90 9.53 -5.78
N GLY A 207 1.98 10.83 -6.12
CA GLY A 207 2.71 11.31 -7.29
C GLY A 207 4.20 11.01 -7.22
N ALA A 208 4.84 11.32 -6.08
CA ALA A 208 6.26 11.06 -5.89
C ALA A 208 6.62 9.56 -5.98
N LEU A 209 5.76 8.68 -5.47
CA LEU A 209 5.94 7.22 -5.62
C LEU A 209 5.82 6.79 -7.09
N LEU A 210 4.87 7.36 -7.82
CA LEU A 210 4.68 7.05 -9.25
C LEU A 210 5.85 7.55 -10.10
N GLU A 211 6.34 8.77 -9.86
CA GLU A 211 7.53 9.33 -10.54
C GLU A 211 8.79 8.51 -10.31
N LYS A 212 8.92 7.88 -9.13
CA LYS A 212 10.06 7.00 -8.80
C LYS A 212 9.89 5.57 -9.32
N GLY A 213 8.80 5.24 -10.04
CA GLY A 213 8.52 3.89 -10.52
C GLY A 213 8.30 2.86 -9.42
N LEU A 214 7.88 3.30 -8.23
CA LEU A 214 7.67 2.42 -7.07
C LEU A 214 6.28 1.80 -7.02
N VAL A 215 5.31 2.31 -7.81
CA VAL A 215 3.92 1.84 -7.81
C VAL A 215 3.73 0.70 -8.79
N ASP A 216 3.15 -0.41 -8.34
CA ASP A 216 2.80 -1.56 -9.19
C ASP A 216 1.33 -1.58 -9.59
N GLU A 217 0.47 -1.22 -8.63
CA GLU A 217 -0.97 -1.35 -8.78
C GLU A 217 -1.70 -0.11 -8.24
N LEU A 218 -2.76 0.26 -8.92
CA LEU A 218 -3.71 1.29 -8.50
C LEU A 218 -5.05 0.64 -8.19
N VAL A 219 -5.64 0.98 -7.05
CA VAL A 219 -7.04 0.69 -6.72
C VAL A 219 -7.75 2.02 -6.49
N LEU A 220 -8.59 2.40 -7.45
CA LEU A 220 -9.36 3.63 -7.43
C LEU A 220 -10.83 3.34 -7.13
N TYR A 221 -11.40 4.04 -6.15
CA TYR A 221 -12.83 4.08 -5.86
C TYR A 221 -13.37 5.42 -6.34
N GLN A 222 -14.28 5.38 -7.31
CA GLN A 222 -14.93 6.58 -7.85
C GLN A 222 -16.38 6.65 -7.38
N ALA A 223 -16.70 7.71 -6.66
CA ALA A 223 -18.06 8.02 -6.23
C ALA A 223 -18.82 8.77 -7.34
N PRO A 224 -20.14 8.57 -7.49
CA PRO A 224 -20.97 9.27 -8.46
C PRO A 224 -21.27 10.71 -8.02
N LYS A 225 -20.21 11.50 -7.87
CA LYS A 225 -20.22 12.91 -7.48
C LYS A 225 -19.33 13.72 -8.42
N LEU A 226 -19.65 14.98 -8.62
CA LEU A 226 -18.80 15.96 -9.31
C LEU A 226 -18.35 17.01 -8.29
N MET A 227 -17.06 17.29 -8.24
CA MET A 227 -16.46 18.20 -7.25
C MET A 227 -15.81 19.43 -7.88
N GLY A 228 -15.75 19.50 -9.21
CA GLY A 228 -15.23 20.63 -9.96
C GLY A 228 -13.70 20.61 -10.11
N ASP A 229 -13.20 21.49 -10.98
CA ASP A 229 -11.79 21.52 -11.39
C ASP A 229 -10.85 22.16 -10.35
N GLU A 230 -11.34 22.97 -9.44
CA GLU A 230 -10.58 23.50 -8.30
C GLU A 230 -10.29 22.45 -7.23
N GLY A 231 -11.01 21.31 -7.25
CA GLY A 231 -10.79 20.19 -6.33
C GLY A 231 -9.41 19.55 -6.52
N ARG A 232 -8.88 18.94 -5.44
CA ARG A 232 -7.58 18.29 -5.43
C ARG A 232 -7.58 17.03 -6.30
N GLY A 233 -6.65 16.93 -7.25
CA GLY A 233 -6.51 15.78 -8.16
C GLY A 233 -5.97 14.52 -7.49
N LEU A 234 -5.97 13.41 -8.23
CA LEU A 234 -5.50 12.08 -7.79
C LEU A 234 -3.99 12.02 -7.52
N PHE A 235 -3.20 12.61 -8.42
CA PHE A 235 -1.75 12.61 -8.37
C PHE A 235 -1.21 14.01 -8.63
N HIS A 236 -0.20 14.41 -7.87
CA HIS A 236 0.57 15.61 -8.17
C HIS A 236 1.80 15.22 -9.00
N LEU A 237 1.76 15.50 -10.31
CA LEU A 237 2.78 15.12 -11.29
C LEU A 237 3.20 16.37 -12.10
N PRO A 238 3.94 17.32 -11.50
CA PRO A 238 4.23 18.62 -12.12
C PRO A 238 5.12 18.54 -13.36
N GLY A 239 5.86 17.42 -13.55
CA GLY A 239 6.72 17.20 -14.70
C GLY A 239 6.03 16.74 -15.98
N LEU A 240 4.73 16.38 -15.92
CA LEU A 240 3.98 15.90 -17.08
C LEU A 240 3.46 17.09 -17.91
N THR A 241 4.09 17.34 -19.04
CA THR A 241 3.72 18.46 -19.95
C THR A 241 3.23 17.96 -21.32
N ARG A 242 3.42 16.68 -21.64
CA ARG A 242 3.02 16.09 -22.93
C ARG A 242 2.30 14.77 -22.70
N LEU A 243 1.31 14.49 -23.53
CA LEU A 243 0.45 13.31 -23.38
C LEU A 243 1.22 11.97 -23.41
N PHE A 244 2.28 11.86 -24.23
CA PHE A 244 3.07 10.64 -24.32
C PHE A 244 3.85 10.32 -23.02
N GLN A 245 4.06 11.30 -22.13
CA GLN A 245 4.71 11.11 -20.83
C GLN A 245 3.75 10.53 -19.78
N ALA A 246 2.43 10.57 -20.05
CA ALA A 246 1.43 10.07 -19.10
C ALA A 246 1.63 8.57 -18.84
N PRO A 247 1.72 8.13 -17.57
CA PRO A 247 1.80 6.71 -17.23
C PRO A 247 0.61 5.95 -17.81
N LYS A 248 0.88 4.85 -18.51
CA LYS A 248 -0.15 3.97 -19.05
C LYS A 248 -0.59 2.98 -17.97
N LEU A 249 -1.86 2.61 -18.02
CA LEU A 249 -2.46 1.67 -17.08
C LEU A 249 -3.05 0.47 -17.84
N ASN A 250 -2.82 -0.72 -17.32
CA ASN A 250 -3.44 -1.96 -17.74
C ASN A 250 -4.58 -2.28 -16.79
N LEU A 251 -5.83 -2.02 -17.20
CA LEU A 251 -7.02 -2.34 -16.40
C LEU A 251 -7.10 -3.85 -16.15
N LYS A 252 -7.28 -4.24 -14.89
CA LYS A 252 -7.41 -5.64 -14.47
C LYS A 252 -8.84 -5.99 -14.06
N ASP A 253 -9.52 -5.04 -13.43
CA ASP A 253 -10.87 -5.25 -12.94
C ASP A 253 -11.61 -3.91 -12.81
N VAL A 254 -12.89 -3.92 -13.19
CA VAL A 254 -13.82 -2.80 -12.99
C VAL A 254 -15.13 -3.36 -12.46
N ARG A 255 -15.56 -2.91 -11.30
CA ARG A 255 -16.81 -3.39 -10.69
C ARG A 255 -17.51 -2.33 -9.87
N MET A 256 -18.82 -2.53 -9.68
CA MET A 256 -19.60 -1.71 -8.74
C MET A 256 -19.40 -2.19 -7.30
N LEU A 257 -19.31 -1.24 -6.36
CA LEU A 257 -19.37 -1.47 -4.91
C LEU A 257 -20.42 -0.51 -4.31
N GLY A 258 -21.64 -1.00 -4.15
CA GLY A 258 -22.76 -0.13 -3.90
C GLY A 258 -22.95 0.81 -5.09
N GLN A 259 -22.90 2.12 -4.84
CA GLN A 259 -22.99 3.13 -5.90
C GLN A 259 -21.63 3.54 -6.51
N ASP A 260 -20.51 3.15 -5.89
CA ASP A 260 -19.17 3.52 -6.35
C ASP A 260 -18.63 2.52 -7.38
N ILE A 261 -17.76 3.00 -8.25
CA ILE A 261 -16.98 2.15 -9.17
C ILE A 261 -15.62 1.87 -8.53
N ARG A 262 -15.24 0.60 -8.43
CA ARG A 262 -13.87 0.21 -8.12
C ARG A 262 -13.13 -0.17 -9.38
N ILE A 263 -11.99 0.47 -9.63
CA ILE A 263 -11.08 0.20 -10.74
C ILE A 263 -9.77 -0.33 -10.16
N THR A 264 -9.32 -1.49 -10.64
CA THR A 264 -7.98 -2.02 -10.35
C THR A 264 -7.16 -2.04 -11.63
N ALA A 265 -5.97 -1.44 -11.58
CA ALA A 265 -5.08 -1.35 -12.72
C ALA A 265 -3.62 -1.58 -12.32
N LYS A 266 -2.81 -2.14 -13.22
CA LYS A 266 -1.34 -2.19 -13.08
C LYS A 266 -0.73 -1.03 -13.86
N ILE A 267 0.36 -0.48 -13.34
CA ILE A 267 1.21 0.45 -14.08
C ILE A 267 1.88 -0.35 -15.22
N ALA A 268 1.83 0.19 -16.45
CA ALA A 268 2.33 -0.49 -17.66
C ALA A 268 3.83 -0.30 -17.85
#